data_d3c38135309a55a9c991cb7bb1a556f8
#
_entry.id   d3c38135309a55a9c991cb7bb1a556f8
#
_cell.length_a   1.000
_cell.length_b   1.000
_cell.length_c   1.000
_cell.angle_alpha   90.00
_cell.angle_beta   90.00
_cell.angle_gamma   90.00
#
_symmetry.space_group_name_H-M   'P 1'
#
loop_
_entity.id
_entity.type
_entity.pdbx_description
1 polymer ?
#
loop_
_entity_poly.entity_id
_entity_poly.type
_entity_poly.pdbx_seq_one_letter_code
_entity_poly.pdbx_strand_id
1 'polypeptide(L)'
;MLVIVQFICVFLVCAENYFGSNTFLAITFLLPIMVILYMVHGSSYSIKTGALNADSLNEYLNQQASIQISTYYMCLRFDTDSEYVMPDELGKLFFNFWNGYFKNGLLFHPSTDFFVLAIDVSDIRNADKIAQDMIQNDFKRHFETYKLPYKIVMFNHLDFCENLEQFYELFNFFAEPMELNNFRSCDTADYKSFHDMKYLSAQLKDIAENGSLDDERVLVYCQPVRNVNAGNYDTAEALMRLNLKDTGMVYPNRFIPLAEKNGYIHKLSMIILNKTCRAIREFQDEGYQLSRVSVNFSISELSSKNFMEEFRQIVERNGVDFHTIAVELTESRNDTEYELVLDRVMQFKSLGVCTYLDDFGTGYSNFDRILSLSRVD
;
A
#
# COMPACT_ATOMS: atom_id res chain seq x y z
N MET A 1 31.44 30.98 3.33
CA MET A 1 31.05 30.92 1.93
C MET A 1 30.42 32.22 1.45
N LEU A 2 29.34 32.75 2.02
CA LEU A 2 28.69 34.02 1.65
C LEU A 2 29.65 35.21 1.61
N VAL A 3 30.55 35.34 2.59
CA VAL A 3 31.55 36.43 2.65
C VAL A 3 32.50 36.37 1.46
N ILE A 4 32.96 35.18 1.07
CA ILE A 4 33.84 35.00 -0.10
C ILE A 4 33.11 35.40 -1.39
N VAL A 5 31.83 35.01 -1.53
CA VAL A 5 31.01 35.41 -2.69
C VAL A 5 30.80 36.91 -2.78
N GLN A 6 30.56 37.58 -1.62
CA GLN A 6 30.49 39.05 -1.59
C GLN A 6 31.78 39.71 -2.05
N PHE A 7 32.95 39.22 -1.61
CA PHE A 7 34.24 39.72 -2.10
C PHE A 7 34.44 39.53 -3.62
N ILE A 8 34.06 38.37 -4.15
CA ILE A 8 34.09 38.08 -5.59
C ILE A 8 33.16 39.04 -6.33
N CYS A 9 31.94 39.27 -5.84
CA CYS A 9 31.01 40.21 -6.49
C CYS A 9 31.53 41.65 -6.50
N VAL A 10 32.11 42.11 -5.39
CA VAL A 10 32.73 43.46 -5.32
C VAL A 10 33.91 43.55 -6.30
N PHE A 11 34.75 42.52 -6.37
CA PHE A 11 35.86 42.49 -7.32
C PHE A 11 35.36 42.55 -8.77
N LEU A 12 34.31 41.78 -9.13
CA LEU A 12 33.72 41.78 -10.49
C LEU A 12 33.12 43.15 -10.87
N VAL A 13 32.46 43.84 -9.94
CA VAL A 13 31.95 45.20 -10.13
C VAL A 13 33.10 46.20 -10.36
N CYS A 14 34.18 46.11 -9.60
CA CYS A 14 35.35 46.94 -9.77
C CYS A 14 36.04 46.69 -11.12
N ALA A 15 36.15 45.42 -11.53
CA ALA A 15 36.71 45.05 -12.84
C ALA A 15 35.85 45.56 -13.99
N GLU A 16 34.54 45.54 -13.88
CA GLU A 16 33.62 46.07 -14.89
C GLU A 16 33.75 47.58 -15.07
N ASN A 17 33.83 48.30 -13.97
CA ASN A 17 34.10 49.74 -14.00
C ASN A 17 35.45 50.07 -14.62
N TYR A 18 36.46 49.23 -14.46
CA TYR A 18 37.79 49.44 -15.02
C TYR A 18 37.86 49.12 -16.51
N PHE A 19 37.23 48.02 -16.94
CA PHE A 19 37.26 47.55 -18.33
C PHE A 19 36.16 48.12 -19.22
N GLY A 20 35.14 48.75 -18.63
CA GLY A 20 34.03 49.38 -19.38
C GLY A 20 33.16 48.41 -20.18
N SER A 21 33.13 47.14 -19.79
CA SER A 21 32.37 46.08 -20.47
C SER A 21 31.23 45.59 -19.59
N ASN A 22 30.02 45.35 -20.15
CA ASN A 22 28.90 44.82 -19.41
C ASN A 22 28.98 43.29 -19.22
N THR A 23 30.14 42.69 -19.36
CA THR A 23 30.33 41.23 -19.41
C THR A 23 30.20 40.57 -18.04
N PHE A 24 30.62 41.26 -16.98
CA PHE A 24 30.63 40.69 -15.62
C PHE A 24 29.34 40.94 -14.82
N LEU A 25 28.48 41.86 -15.31
CA LEU A 25 27.26 42.28 -14.58
C LEU A 25 26.32 41.09 -14.33
N ALA A 26 26.11 40.25 -15.32
CA ALA A 26 25.27 39.06 -15.20
C ALA A 26 25.83 38.07 -14.18
N ILE A 27 27.14 37.85 -14.15
CA ILE A 27 27.81 36.93 -13.22
C ILE A 27 27.71 37.47 -11.78
N THR A 28 27.83 38.80 -11.63
CA THR A 28 27.74 39.47 -10.31
C THR A 28 26.36 39.26 -9.65
N PHE A 29 25.29 39.19 -10.44
CA PHE A 29 23.94 38.91 -9.92
C PHE A 29 23.63 37.42 -9.84
N LEU A 30 24.03 36.60 -10.79
CA LEU A 30 23.71 35.16 -10.82
C LEU A 30 24.50 34.37 -9.77
N LEU A 31 25.77 34.71 -9.53
CA LEU A 31 26.61 33.97 -8.60
C LEU A 31 26.07 33.96 -7.16
N PRO A 32 25.67 35.08 -6.56
CA PRO A 32 25.02 35.06 -5.22
C PRO A 32 23.74 34.25 -5.20
N ILE A 33 22.91 34.35 -6.24
CA ILE A 33 21.65 33.60 -6.35
C ILE A 33 21.96 32.12 -6.42
N MET A 34 22.89 31.67 -7.24
CA MET A 34 23.31 30.28 -7.33
C MET A 34 23.88 29.76 -6.00
N VAL A 35 24.67 30.57 -5.30
CA VAL A 35 25.21 30.16 -4.00
C VAL A 35 24.11 30.07 -2.93
N ILE A 36 23.15 31.00 -2.91
CA ILE A 36 22.02 30.94 -2.01
C ILE A 36 21.16 29.70 -2.32
N LEU A 37 20.86 29.44 -3.61
CA LEU A 37 20.15 28.25 -4.05
C LEU A 37 20.90 26.97 -3.63
N TYR A 38 22.20 26.92 -3.83
CA TYR A 38 23.03 25.79 -3.40
C TYR A 38 23.01 25.62 -1.88
N MET A 39 23.10 26.69 -1.10
CA MET A 39 23.02 26.62 0.37
C MET A 39 21.64 26.19 0.86
N VAL A 40 20.57 26.61 0.18
CA VAL A 40 19.20 26.23 0.55
C VAL A 40 18.94 24.77 0.19
N HIS A 41 19.33 24.32 -1.01
CA HIS A 41 19.13 22.94 -1.46
C HIS A 41 20.14 21.95 -0.86
N GLY A 42 21.36 22.41 -0.53
CA GLY A 42 22.37 21.57 0.13
C GLY A 42 22.27 21.57 1.67
N SER A 43 21.25 22.22 2.24
CA SER A 43 21.06 22.19 3.71
C SER A 43 20.55 20.85 4.16
N SER A 44 21.23 20.21 5.09
CA SER A 44 20.76 19.00 5.76
C SER A 44 19.58 19.23 6.71
N TYR A 45 19.19 20.49 6.91
CA TYR A 45 18.14 20.88 7.87
C TYR A 45 16.93 21.47 7.16
N SER A 46 15.76 21.14 7.68
CA SER A 46 14.51 21.82 7.33
C SER A 46 14.56 23.25 7.84
N ILE A 47 14.44 24.23 6.94
CA ILE A 47 14.45 25.67 7.27
C ILE A 47 13.28 26.03 8.22
N LYS A 48 12.16 25.32 8.11
CA LYS A 48 10.94 25.58 8.87
C LYS A 48 11.05 25.13 10.33
N THR A 49 11.59 23.95 10.57
CA THR A 49 11.57 23.32 11.91
C THR A 49 12.92 23.29 12.60
N GLY A 50 14.02 23.37 11.86
CA GLY A 50 15.38 23.14 12.35
C GLY A 50 15.75 21.65 12.51
N ALA A 51 14.82 20.73 12.22
CA ALA A 51 15.07 19.29 12.17
C ALA A 51 15.85 18.91 10.90
N LEU A 52 16.44 17.72 10.87
CA LEU A 52 17.07 17.16 9.68
C LEU A 52 16.01 16.87 8.58
N ASN A 53 16.39 17.03 7.31
CA ASN A 53 15.46 16.86 6.18
C ASN A 53 15.37 15.39 5.70
N ALA A 54 14.60 15.16 4.63
CA ALA A 54 14.41 13.85 4.02
C ALA A 54 15.71 13.21 3.52
N ASP A 55 16.58 14.01 2.88
CA ASP A 55 17.85 13.51 2.36
C ASP A 55 18.76 13.04 3.49
N SER A 56 18.78 13.78 4.60
CA SER A 56 19.53 13.40 5.80
C SER A 56 18.98 12.13 6.44
N LEU A 57 17.66 11.93 6.46
CA LEU A 57 17.07 10.67 6.94
C LEU A 57 17.46 9.51 6.03
N ASN A 58 17.38 9.69 4.72
CA ASN A 58 17.77 8.66 3.75
C ASN A 58 19.25 8.28 3.89
N GLU A 59 20.14 9.25 4.04
CA GLU A 59 21.55 9.00 4.29
C GLU A 59 21.78 8.27 5.64
N TYR A 60 21.07 8.68 6.67
CA TYR A 60 21.13 8.05 7.97
C TYR A 60 20.69 6.58 7.94
N LEU A 61 19.58 6.26 7.28
CA LEU A 61 19.09 4.87 7.11
C LEU A 61 20.11 4.02 6.36
N ASN A 62 20.66 4.53 5.25
CA ASN A 62 21.72 3.85 4.49
C ASN A 62 22.96 3.54 5.34
N GLN A 63 23.35 4.46 6.23
CA GLN A 63 24.49 4.26 7.12
C GLN A 63 24.17 3.23 8.19
N GLN A 64 22.97 3.29 8.80
CA GLN A 64 22.55 2.36 9.87
C GLN A 64 22.44 0.91 9.37
N ALA A 65 21.99 0.68 8.14
CA ALA A 65 21.96 -0.64 7.52
C ALA A 65 23.36 -1.31 7.47
N SER A 66 24.44 -0.50 7.48
CA SER A 66 25.82 -0.98 7.47
C SER A 66 26.46 -1.14 8.86
N ILE A 67 25.93 -0.50 9.89
CA ILE A 67 26.56 -0.35 11.19
C ILE A 67 25.62 -0.90 12.29
N GLN A 68 25.38 -2.11 12.45
CA GLN A 68 24.52 -2.76 13.47
C GLN A 68 24.46 -2.04 14.86
N ILE A 69 24.07 -0.76 14.88
CA ILE A 69 23.81 0.00 16.12
C ILE A 69 22.33 -0.13 16.42
N SER A 70 22.00 -0.50 17.65
CA SER A 70 20.62 -0.55 18.11
C SER A 70 20.06 0.87 18.21
N THR A 71 19.34 1.30 17.20
CA THR A 71 18.63 2.57 17.16
C THR A 71 17.15 2.35 17.32
N TYR A 72 16.53 3.14 18.17
CA TYR A 72 15.09 3.17 18.37
C TYR A 72 14.50 4.34 17.59
N TYR A 73 13.45 4.05 16.82
CA TYR A 73 12.80 5.04 15.98
C TYR A 73 11.38 5.29 16.45
N MET A 74 11.03 6.55 16.63
CA MET A 74 9.65 6.96 16.87
C MET A 74 9.18 7.81 15.71
N CYS A 75 8.16 7.33 15.03
CA CYS A 75 7.65 7.89 13.79
C CYS A 75 6.27 8.46 14.04
N LEU A 76 6.10 9.76 13.86
CA LEU A 76 4.85 10.48 14.03
C LEU A 76 4.37 10.99 12.69
N ARG A 77 3.13 10.66 12.32
CA ARG A 77 2.43 11.29 11.19
C ARG A 77 1.16 11.93 11.68
N PHE A 78 0.93 13.16 11.22
CA PHE A 78 -0.36 13.82 11.35
C PHE A 78 -1.28 13.42 10.20
N ASP A 79 -2.53 13.15 10.52
CA ASP A 79 -3.58 12.91 9.54
C ASP A 79 -4.16 14.28 9.13
N THR A 80 -3.60 14.85 8.09
CA THR A 80 -3.95 16.17 7.58
C THR A 80 -4.40 16.05 6.13
N ASP A 81 -5.32 16.93 5.72
CA ASP A 81 -5.67 17.05 4.30
C ASP A 81 -4.45 17.46 3.48
N SER A 82 -4.41 17.06 2.21
CA SER A 82 -3.29 17.33 1.29
C SER A 82 -2.91 18.81 1.14
N GLU A 83 -3.82 19.72 1.49
CA GLU A 83 -3.64 21.17 1.45
C GLU A 83 -3.15 21.76 2.79
N TYR A 84 -3.07 20.93 3.85
CA TYR A 84 -2.64 21.41 5.15
C TYR A 84 -1.15 21.77 5.14
N VAL A 85 -0.85 23.00 5.47
CA VAL A 85 0.52 23.47 5.69
C VAL A 85 0.74 23.62 7.19
N MET A 86 1.64 22.82 7.74
CA MET A 86 2.00 22.92 9.16
C MET A 86 2.57 24.31 9.46
N PRO A 87 2.04 25.03 10.47
CA PRO A 87 2.61 26.28 10.90
C PRO A 87 4.07 26.10 11.40
N ASP A 88 4.97 26.99 11.02
CA ASP A 88 6.38 26.95 11.44
C ASP A 88 6.55 26.91 12.96
N GLU A 89 5.63 27.55 13.70
CA GLU A 89 5.61 27.55 15.16
C GLU A 89 5.37 26.15 15.72
N LEU A 90 4.45 25.39 15.11
CA LEU A 90 4.15 24.02 15.54
C LEU A 90 5.35 23.09 15.30
N GLY A 91 6.01 23.20 14.15
CA GLY A 91 7.22 22.45 13.86
C GLY A 91 8.36 22.72 14.86
N LYS A 92 8.57 23.99 15.25
CA LYS A 92 9.54 24.37 16.26
C LYS A 92 9.15 23.86 17.65
N LEU A 93 7.87 23.88 17.97
CA LEU A 93 7.35 23.38 19.24
C LEU A 93 7.57 21.87 19.36
N PHE A 94 7.38 21.13 18.27
CA PHE A 94 7.74 19.73 18.16
C PHE A 94 9.22 19.50 18.40
N PHE A 95 10.06 20.23 17.70
CA PHE A 95 11.51 20.13 17.85
C PHE A 95 11.95 20.34 19.30
N ASN A 96 11.44 21.39 19.96
CA ASN A 96 11.77 21.69 21.36
C ASN A 96 11.23 20.64 22.33
N PHE A 97 10.03 20.11 22.08
CA PHE A 97 9.44 19.06 22.90
C PHE A 97 10.32 17.80 22.90
N TRP A 98 10.71 17.31 21.72
CA TRP A 98 11.55 16.13 21.57
C TRP A 98 12.93 16.32 22.16
N ASN A 99 13.58 17.44 21.95
CA ASN A 99 14.88 17.75 22.52
C ASN A 99 14.84 17.84 24.06
N GLY A 100 13.69 18.13 24.63
CA GLY A 100 13.50 18.13 26.09
C GLY A 100 13.60 16.71 26.68
N TYR A 101 13.13 15.70 25.96
CA TYR A 101 13.15 14.31 26.42
C TYR A 101 14.40 13.54 25.97
N PHE A 102 14.88 13.77 24.76
CA PHE A 102 15.94 12.99 24.10
C PHE A 102 17.04 13.91 23.57
N LYS A 103 17.92 14.34 24.46
CA LYS A 103 18.99 15.33 24.14
C LYS A 103 19.95 14.86 23.03
N ASN A 104 20.18 13.55 22.91
CA ASN A 104 21.05 12.95 21.90
C ASN A 104 20.28 12.36 20.72
N GLY A 105 18.96 12.51 20.68
CA GLY A 105 18.15 12.03 19.58
C GLY A 105 18.28 12.90 18.33
N LEU A 106 18.27 12.27 17.16
CA LEU A 106 18.24 12.95 15.88
C LEU A 106 16.78 13.08 15.44
N LEU A 107 16.29 14.31 15.32
CA LEU A 107 14.94 14.57 14.80
C LEU A 107 15.00 14.90 13.32
N PHE A 108 14.23 14.14 12.54
CA PHE A 108 14.05 14.33 11.12
C PHE A 108 12.63 14.81 10.83
N HIS A 109 12.48 15.66 9.79
CA HIS A 109 11.22 16.17 9.27
C HIS A 109 11.20 15.98 7.75
N PRO A 110 10.95 14.74 7.29
CA PRO A 110 11.09 14.40 5.88
C PRO A 110 9.91 14.88 5.00
N SER A 111 8.71 15.08 5.58
CA SER A 111 7.57 15.71 4.90
C SER A 111 6.79 16.60 5.86
N THR A 112 5.86 17.40 5.34
CA THR A 112 5.12 18.42 6.11
C THR A 112 4.30 17.85 7.27
N ASP A 113 3.93 16.59 7.21
CA ASP A 113 3.09 15.86 8.15
C ASP A 113 3.83 14.78 8.93
N PHE A 114 5.11 14.54 8.64
CA PHE A 114 5.83 13.38 9.13
C PHE A 114 7.14 13.73 9.85
N PHE A 115 7.29 13.21 11.06
CA PHE A 115 8.49 13.35 11.90
C PHE A 115 9.04 11.99 12.27
N VAL A 116 10.37 11.89 12.32
CA VAL A 116 11.08 10.69 12.77
C VAL A 116 12.12 11.09 13.80
N LEU A 117 12.03 10.51 14.98
CA LEU A 117 13.03 10.65 16.02
C LEU A 117 13.85 9.35 16.10
N ALA A 118 15.15 9.43 15.85
CA ALA A 118 16.09 8.32 16.02
C ALA A 118 16.88 8.50 17.31
N ILE A 119 16.87 7.47 18.16
CA ILE A 119 17.49 7.49 19.50
C ILE A 119 18.45 6.31 19.58
N ASP A 120 19.70 6.56 19.95
CA ASP A 120 20.67 5.50 20.25
C ASP A 120 20.28 4.81 21.57
N VAL A 121 20.03 3.51 21.53
CA VAL A 121 19.57 2.71 22.68
C VAL A 121 20.68 2.50 23.69
N SER A 122 21.96 2.67 23.31
CA SER A 122 23.08 2.61 24.26
C SER A 122 22.97 3.64 25.39
N ASP A 123 22.28 4.75 25.11
CA ASP A 123 22.12 5.86 26.05
C ASP A 123 20.85 5.76 26.95
N ILE A 124 19.87 4.88 26.63
CA ILE A 124 18.59 4.88 27.33
C ILE A 124 18.13 3.46 27.70
N ARG A 125 18.34 3.08 28.94
CA ARG A 125 17.70 1.89 29.52
C ARG A 125 16.19 2.11 29.59
N ASN A 126 15.39 1.32 28.84
CA ASN A 126 13.94 1.40 28.73
C ASN A 126 13.38 2.51 27.80
N ALA A 127 14.00 2.74 26.67
CA ALA A 127 13.50 3.70 25.66
C ALA A 127 12.01 3.52 25.34
N ASP A 128 11.54 2.28 25.17
CA ASP A 128 10.13 1.94 24.95
C ASP A 128 9.21 2.49 26.05
N LYS A 129 9.57 2.28 27.30
CA LYS A 129 8.73 2.69 28.42
C LYS A 129 8.70 4.22 28.55
N ILE A 130 9.84 4.88 28.38
CA ILE A 130 9.92 6.34 28.40
C ILE A 130 9.10 6.93 27.25
N ALA A 131 9.21 6.35 26.06
CA ALA A 131 8.46 6.79 24.89
C ALA A 131 6.94 6.61 25.10
N GLN A 132 6.50 5.47 25.60
CA GLN A 132 5.11 5.20 25.92
C GLN A 132 4.56 6.15 26.98
N ASP A 133 5.26 6.32 28.10
CA ASP A 133 4.86 7.22 29.18
C ASP A 133 4.75 8.67 28.68
N MET A 134 5.72 9.10 27.87
CA MET A 134 5.72 10.42 27.27
C MET A 134 4.53 10.62 26.31
N ILE A 135 4.25 9.66 25.42
CA ILE A 135 3.15 9.76 24.46
C ILE A 135 1.81 9.82 25.20
N GLN A 136 1.60 8.93 26.17
CA GLN A 136 0.34 8.83 26.88
C GLN A 136 0.03 10.05 27.76
N ASN A 137 1.03 10.61 28.39
CA ASN A 137 0.85 11.64 29.41
C ASN A 137 1.16 13.05 28.92
N ASP A 138 2.32 13.24 28.28
CA ASP A 138 2.82 14.58 27.99
C ASP A 138 2.55 15.03 26.57
N PHE A 139 2.71 14.14 25.59
CA PHE A 139 2.43 14.45 24.19
C PHE A 139 0.95 14.83 24.00
N LYS A 140 0.05 13.97 24.46
CA LYS A 140 -1.39 14.22 24.39
C LYS A 140 -1.76 15.57 25.02
N ARG A 141 -1.24 15.86 26.20
CA ARG A 141 -1.53 17.11 26.92
C ARG A 141 -1.00 18.35 26.19
N HIS A 142 0.20 18.25 25.58
CA HIS A 142 0.81 19.39 24.88
C HIS A 142 0.16 19.68 23.52
N PHE A 143 -0.26 18.64 22.80
CA PHE A 143 -0.72 18.75 21.41
C PHE A 143 -2.22 18.61 21.21
N GLU A 144 -2.98 18.25 22.24
CA GLU A 144 -4.45 18.15 22.20
C GLU A 144 -5.12 19.48 21.81
N THR A 145 -4.54 20.62 22.19
CA THR A 145 -5.02 21.97 21.83
C THR A 145 -5.00 22.25 20.34
N TYR A 146 -4.11 21.62 19.58
CA TYR A 146 -4.00 21.84 18.13
C TYR A 146 -5.01 21.03 17.34
N LYS A 147 -5.74 20.09 17.97
CA LYS A 147 -6.76 19.21 17.34
C LYS A 147 -6.29 18.52 16.06
N LEU A 148 -5.01 18.20 15.97
CA LEU A 148 -4.43 17.48 14.84
C LEU A 148 -4.45 15.98 15.13
N PRO A 149 -5.22 15.19 14.38
CA PRO A 149 -5.18 13.74 14.50
C PRO A 149 -3.80 13.23 14.13
N TYR A 150 -3.33 12.18 14.81
CA TYR A 150 -2.01 11.64 14.59
C TYR A 150 -1.98 10.12 14.73
N LYS A 151 -0.91 9.51 14.18
CA LYS A 151 -0.53 8.13 14.42
C LYS A 151 0.96 8.07 14.75
N ILE A 152 1.32 7.26 15.75
CA ILE A 152 2.71 7.07 16.13
C ILE A 152 3.06 5.59 16.03
N VAL A 153 4.12 5.27 15.27
CA VAL A 153 4.68 3.92 15.18
C VAL A 153 6.12 3.95 15.68
N MET A 154 6.43 3.00 16.54
CA MET A 154 7.75 2.89 17.17
C MET A 154 8.43 1.60 16.71
N PHE A 155 9.68 1.73 16.25
CA PHE A 155 10.51 0.64 15.76
C PHE A 155 11.75 0.49 16.64
N ASN A 156 12.03 -0.72 17.08
CA ASN A 156 13.21 -1.01 17.91
C ASN A 156 14.47 -1.35 17.11
N HIS A 157 14.33 -1.57 15.80
CA HIS A 157 15.42 -1.73 14.83
C HIS A 157 14.89 -1.56 13.41
N LEU A 158 15.77 -1.22 12.47
CA LEU A 158 15.46 -1.02 11.06
C LEU A 158 16.59 -1.53 10.14
N ASP A 159 17.26 -2.61 10.56
CA ASP A 159 18.43 -3.17 9.88
C ASP A 159 18.14 -3.59 8.43
N PHE A 160 16.87 -3.73 8.07
CA PHE A 160 16.39 -4.11 6.75
C PHE A 160 15.87 -2.92 5.90
N CYS A 161 15.86 -1.71 6.47
CA CYS A 161 15.47 -0.50 5.75
C CYS A 161 16.72 0.23 5.25
N GLU A 162 16.98 0.13 3.96
CA GLU A 162 18.15 0.75 3.33
C GLU A 162 17.89 2.17 2.84
N ASN A 163 16.63 2.55 2.66
CA ASN A 163 16.26 3.85 2.12
C ASN A 163 14.90 4.35 2.64
N LEU A 164 14.63 5.61 2.34
CA LEU A 164 13.41 6.30 2.79
C LEU A 164 12.13 5.68 2.23
N GLU A 165 12.15 5.12 1.02
CA GLU A 165 10.98 4.47 0.41
C GLU A 165 10.56 3.22 1.19
N GLN A 166 11.52 2.34 1.49
CA GLN A 166 11.29 1.15 2.31
C GLN A 166 10.84 1.52 3.72
N PHE A 167 11.36 2.60 4.25
CA PHE A 167 10.96 3.12 5.56
C PHE A 167 9.50 3.60 5.56
N TYR A 168 9.06 4.32 4.53
CA TYR A 168 7.66 4.73 4.38
C TYR A 168 6.72 3.54 4.19
N GLU A 169 7.12 2.53 3.42
CA GLU A 169 6.34 1.31 3.26
C GLU A 169 6.12 0.61 4.60
N LEU A 170 7.17 0.47 5.39
CA LEU A 170 7.11 -0.14 6.73
C LEU A 170 6.19 0.67 7.66
N PHE A 171 6.38 1.99 7.71
CA PHE A 171 5.53 2.86 8.52
C PHE A 171 4.07 2.75 8.12
N ASN A 172 3.75 2.84 6.83
CA ASN A 172 2.40 2.78 6.32
C ASN A 172 1.72 1.44 6.62
N PHE A 173 2.45 0.34 6.48
CA PHE A 173 1.93 -1.00 6.79
C PHE A 173 1.37 -1.10 8.21
N PHE A 174 2.03 -0.48 9.18
CA PHE A 174 1.57 -0.48 10.57
C PHE A 174 0.62 0.66 10.90
N ALA A 175 0.74 1.81 10.26
CA ALA A 175 -0.06 2.98 10.52
C ALA A 175 -1.45 2.94 9.85
N GLU A 176 -1.58 2.36 8.65
CA GLU A 176 -2.86 2.30 7.93
C GLU A 176 -4.00 1.69 8.77
N PRO A 177 -3.84 0.51 9.41
CA PRO A 177 -4.91 -0.11 10.20
C PRO A 177 -5.14 0.52 11.58
N MET A 178 -4.29 1.48 12.01
CA MET A 178 -4.41 2.09 13.32
C MET A 178 -5.53 3.13 13.37
N GLU A 179 -6.21 3.20 14.50
CA GLU A 179 -7.10 4.32 14.83
C GLU A 179 -6.29 5.62 15.02
N LEU A 180 -6.95 6.76 14.77
CA LEU A 180 -6.35 8.07 14.99
C LEU A 180 -6.07 8.31 16.49
N ASN A 181 -5.08 9.15 16.76
CA ASN A 181 -4.61 9.51 18.10
C ASN A 181 -4.13 8.32 18.92
N ASN A 182 -3.56 7.33 18.23
CA ASN A 182 -3.04 6.11 18.83
C ASN A 182 -1.55 5.91 18.52
N PHE A 183 -0.93 5.00 19.26
CA PHE A 183 0.47 4.60 19.03
C PHE A 183 0.61 3.07 19.05
N ARG A 184 1.63 2.57 18.37
CA ARG A 184 2.00 1.16 18.31
C ARG A 184 3.51 1.02 18.44
N SER A 185 3.96 0.10 19.29
CA SER A 185 5.35 -0.37 19.32
C SER A 185 5.44 -1.69 18.57
N CYS A 186 6.33 -1.77 17.59
CA CYS A 186 6.51 -2.96 16.77
C CYS A 186 7.50 -3.93 17.44
N ASP A 187 7.14 -5.20 17.42
CA ASP A 187 7.95 -6.30 17.92
C ASP A 187 8.47 -7.22 16.79
N THR A 188 9.18 -8.29 17.15
CA THR A 188 9.74 -9.25 16.18
C THR A 188 8.65 -9.95 15.33
N ALA A 189 7.45 -10.17 15.89
CA ALA A 189 6.35 -10.79 15.16
C ALA A 189 5.78 -9.82 14.11
N ASP A 190 5.74 -8.52 14.43
CA ASP A 190 5.34 -7.46 13.51
C ASP A 190 6.27 -7.41 12.29
N TYR A 191 7.57 -7.41 12.49
CA TYR A 191 8.53 -7.41 11.37
C TYR A 191 8.40 -8.64 10.49
N LYS A 192 8.19 -9.81 11.09
CA LYS A 192 7.90 -11.03 10.33
C LYS A 192 6.64 -10.86 9.47
N SER A 193 5.57 -10.29 10.04
CA SER A 193 4.32 -10.01 9.31
C SER A 193 4.54 -9.09 8.10
N PHE A 194 5.36 -8.04 8.27
CA PHE A 194 5.73 -7.15 7.17
C PHE A 194 6.53 -7.86 6.08
N HIS A 195 7.52 -8.66 6.45
CA HIS A 195 8.31 -9.44 5.49
C HIS A 195 7.45 -10.46 4.73
N ASP A 196 6.56 -11.17 5.43
CA ASP A 196 5.62 -12.10 4.81
C ASP A 196 4.70 -11.38 3.80
N MET A 197 4.24 -10.16 4.12
CA MET A 197 3.45 -9.33 3.20
C MET A 197 4.27 -8.88 1.99
N LYS A 198 5.51 -8.44 2.18
CA LYS A 198 6.41 -8.05 1.07
C LYS A 198 6.69 -9.23 0.13
N TYR A 199 6.99 -10.41 0.70
CA TYR A 199 7.17 -11.63 -0.06
C TYR A 199 5.91 -11.98 -0.87
N LEU A 200 4.74 -11.97 -0.22
CA LEU A 200 3.47 -12.22 -0.87
C LEU A 200 3.19 -11.24 -2.01
N SER A 201 3.41 -9.94 -1.79
CA SER A 201 3.25 -8.90 -2.81
C SER A 201 4.16 -9.14 -4.03
N ALA A 202 5.43 -9.50 -3.79
CA ALA A 202 6.36 -9.82 -4.85
C ALA A 202 5.93 -11.06 -5.66
N GLN A 203 5.41 -12.11 -4.99
CA GLN A 203 4.90 -13.31 -5.65
C GLN A 203 3.64 -13.00 -6.48
N LEU A 204 2.71 -12.20 -5.96
CA LEU A 204 1.53 -11.77 -6.69
C LEU A 204 1.88 -10.97 -7.95
N LYS A 205 2.84 -10.06 -7.83
CA LYS A 205 3.36 -9.29 -8.96
C LYS A 205 3.95 -10.22 -10.02
N ASP A 206 4.80 -11.16 -9.64
CA ASP A 206 5.43 -12.08 -10.57
C ASP A 206 4.40 -13.00 -11.26
N ILE A 207 3.39 -13.50 -10.53
CA ILE A 207 2.27 -14.23 -11.12
C ILE A 207 1.52 -13.37 -12.14
N ALA A 208 1.27 -12.10 -11.83
CA ALA A 208 0.53 -11.21 -12.70
C ALA A 208 1.30 -10.86 -13.99
N GLU A 209 2.58 -10.60 -13.89
CA GLU A 209 3.42 -10.15 -14.99
C GLU A 209 3.98 -11.31 -15.83
N ASN A 210 4.40 -12.41 -15.19
CA ASN A 210 5.13 -13.51 -15.83
C ASN A 210 4.41 -14.85 -15.79
N GLY A 211 3.37 -15.01 -14.95
CA GLY A 211 2.65 -16.27 -14.79
C GLY A 211 1.88 -16.69 -16.04
N SER A 212 1.89 -18.00 -16.33
CA SER A 212 1.00 -18.61 -17.33
C SER A 212 -0.40 -18.84 -16.75
N LEU A 213 -1.36 -19.23 -17.59
CA LEU A 213 -2.69 -19.66 -17.11
C LEU A 213 -2.64 -20.99 -16.31
N ASP A 214 -1.50 -21.68 -16.33
CA ASP A 214 -1.26 -22.92 -15.59
C ASP A 214 -0.25 -22.72 -14.43
N ASP A 215 -0.01 -21.48 -13.98
CA ASP A 215 0.94 -21.17 -12.91
C ASP A 215 0.72 -22.08 -11.68
N GLU A 216 1.75 -22.85 -11.31
CA GLU A 216 1.66 -23.89 -10.28
C GLU A 216 1.43 -23.33 -8.88
N ARG A 217 1.73 -22.06 -8.67
CA ARG A 217 1.51 -21.38 -7.38
C ARG A 217 0.03 -21.10 -7.10
N VAL A 218 -0.80 -21.01 -8.15
CA VAL A 218 -2.24 -20.78 -8.01
C VAL A 218 -2.96 -22.11 -8.06
N LEU A 219 -3.61 -22.50 -6.97
CA LEU A 219 -4.33 -23.75 -6.85
C LEU A 219 -5.84 -23.50 -6.85
N VAL A 220 -6.58 -24.45 -7.44
CA VAL A 220 -8.03 -24.51 -7.33
C VAL A 220 -8.42 -25.61 -6.33
N TYR A 221 -9.21 -25.24 -5.34
CA TYR A 221 -9.91 -26.14 -4.44
C TYR A 221 -11.39 -26.08 -4.77
N CYS A 222 -12.09 -27.22 -4.72
CA CYS A 222 -13.52 -27.26 -4.96
C CYS A 222 -14.24 -27.62 -3.65
N GLN A 223 -15.16 -26.75 -3.22
CA GLN A 223 -16.06 -27.03 -2.13
C GLN A 223 -17.38 -27.57 -2.70
N PRO A 224 -17.73 -28.85 -2.43
CA PRO A 224 -18.97 -29.42 -2.95
C PRO A 224 -20.18 -28.80 -2.27
N VAL A 225 -21.20 -28.48 -3.09
CA VAL A 225 -22.49 -27.95 -2.64
C VAL A 225 -23.55 -29.04 -2.83
N ARG A 226 -24.30 -29.31 -1.75
CA ARG A 226 -25.33 -30.36 -1.76
C ARG A 226 -26.62 -29.86 -2.39
N ASN A 227 -27.08 -30.54 -3.40
CA ASN A 227 -28.44 -30.37 -3.94
C ASN A 227 -29.42 -31.05 -2.99
N VAL A 228 -30.19 -30.25 -2.25
CA VAL A 228 -31.11 -30.75 -1.21
C VAL A 228 -32.24 -31.56 -1.83
N ASN A 229 -32.71 -31.18 -3.03
CA ASN A 229 -33.83 -31.84 -3.68
C ASN A 229 -33.43 -33.20 -4.32
N ALA A 230 -32.25 -33.24 -4.95
CA ALA A 230 -31.73 -34.45 -5.57
C ALA A 230 -30.95 -35.34 -4.60
N GLY A 231 -30.53 -34.83 -3.45
CA GLY A 231 -29.78 -35.54 -2.41
C GLY A 231 -28.32 -35.86 -2.78
N ASN A 232 -27.81 -35.30 -3.88
CA ASN A 232 -26.45 -35.49 -4.40
C ASN A 232 -25.60 -34.23 -4.32
N TYR A 233 -24.32 -34.33 -4.74
CA TYR A 233 -23.37 -33.23 -4.88
C TYR A 233 -23.05 -33.07 -6.36
N ASP A 234 -23.79 -32.21 -7.04
CA ASP A 234 -23.64 -31.96 -8.46
C ASP A 234 -23.18 -30.52 -8.77
N THR A 235 -22.93 -29.75 -7.72
CA THR A 235 -22.47 -28.36 -7.79
C THR A 235 -21.27 -28.17 -6.87
N ALA A 236 -20.35 -27.29 -7.20
CA ALA A 236 -19.21 -26.94 -6.37
C ALA A 236 -18.85 -25.47 -6.51
N GLU A 237 -18.19 -24.93 -5.50
CA GLU A 237 -17.55 -23.63 -5.53
C GLU A 237 -16.04 -23.80 -5.73
N ALA A 238 -15.47 -23.09 -6.71
CA ALA A 238 -14.03 -23.05 -6.96
C ALA A 238 -13.37 -21.98 -6.08
N LEU A 239 -12.53 -22.43 -5.17
CA LEU A 239 -11.87 -21.60 -4.19
C LEU A 239 -10.37 -21.49 -4.50
N MET A 240 -9.91 -20.27 -4.74
CA MET A 240 -8.50 -20.00 -4.99
C MET A 240 -7.65 -20.18 -3.72
N ARG A 241 -6.47 -20.80 -3.89
CA ARG A 241 -5.42 -20.86 -2.88
C ARG A 241 -4.09 -20.56 -3.54
N LEU A 242 -3.15 -19.97 -2.80
CA LEU A 242 -1.78 -19.88 -3.29
C LEU A 242 -0.91 -20.88 -2.51
N ASN A 243 -0.01 -21.55 -3.21
CA ASN A 243 1.02 -22.38 -2.60
C ASN A 243 2.39 -21.80 -2.94
N LEU A 244 2.97 -21.08 -2.01
CA LEU A 244 4.23 -20.35 -2.19
C LEU A 244 5.37 -21.09 -1.50
N LYS A 245 6.54 -21.05 -2.11
CA LYS A 245 7.72 -21.84 -1.67
C LYS A 245 8.09 -21.59 -0.19
N ASP A 246 8.09 -20.32 0.23
CA ASP A 246 8.63 -19.95 1.55
C ASP A 246 7.55 -19.88 2.64
N THR A 247 6.29 -19.62 2.26
CA THR A 247 5.17 -19.49 3.21
C THR A 247 4.16 -20.64 3.15
N GLY A 248 4.29 -21.54 2.15
CA GLY A 248 3.33 -22.62 1.94
C GLY A 248 1.97 -22.12 1.48
N MET A 249 0.91 -22.72 2.02
CA MET A 249 -0.48 -22.40 1.66
C MET A 249 -0.89 -21.03 2.19
N VAL A 250 -1.34 -20.16 1.27
CA VAL A 250 -1.89 -18.83 1.59
C VAL A 250 -3.36 -18.78 1.21
N TYR A 251 -4.19 -18.30 2.14
CA TYR A 251 -5.64 -18.25 1.99
C TYR A 251 -6.13 -16.92 1.40
N PRO A 252 -7.32 -16.89 0.77
CA PRO A 252 -7.86 -15.74 0.06
C PRO A 252 -7.89 -14.43 0.84
N ASN A 253 -8.29 -14.49 2.10
CA ASN A 253 -8.37 -13.31 2.99
C ASN A 253 -7.04 -12.56 3.16
N ARG A 254 -5.89 -13.20 2.89
CA ARG A 254 -4.57 -12.57 2.97
C ARG A 254 -4.12 -11.98 1.64
N PHE A 255 -4.43 -12.62 0.50
CA PHE A 255 -3.86 -12.21 -0.77
C PHE A 255 -4.85 -11.47 -1.69
N ILE A 256 -6.16 -11.74 -1.61
CA ILE A 256 -7.15 -11.08 -2.48
C ILE A 256 -7.14 -9.55 -2.29
N PRO A 257 -7.22 -8.99 -1.05
CA PRO A 257 -7.18 -7.54 -0.87
C PRO A 257 -5.89 -6.90 -1.39
N LEU A 258 -4.76 -7.62 -1.26
CA LEU A 258 -3.47 -7.15 -1.76
C LEU A 258 -3.40 -7.20 -3.28
N ALA A 259 -3.96 -8.25 -3.90
CA ALA A 259 -4.04 -8.40 -5.34
C ALA A 259 -4.98 -7.35 -5.97
N GLU A 260 -6.11 -7.03 -5.34
CA GLU A 260 -7.03 -5.98 -5.77
C GLU A 260 -6.38 -4.60 -5.67
N LYS A 261 -5.78 -4.26 -4.51
CA LYS A 261 -5.10 -2.97 -4.29
C LYS A 261 -4.02 -2.70 -5.35
N ASN A 262 -3.32 -3.75 -5.81
CA ASN A 262 -2.22 -3.63 -6.78
C ASN A 262 -2.63 -3.97 -8.23
N GLY A 263 -3.90 -4.27 -8.51
CA GLY A 263 -4.39 -4.59 -9.86
C GLY A 263 -3.96 -5.95 -10.39
N TYR A 264 -3.55 -6.89 -9.52
CA TYR A 264 -3.10 -8.23 -9.90
C TYR A 264 -4.23 -9.26 -9.93
N ILE A 265 -5.39 -8.95 -9.36
CA ILE A 265 -6.49 -9.89 -9.16
C ILE A 265 -7.00 -10.47 -10.48
N HIS A 266 -7.12 -9.68 -11.54
CA HIS A 266 -7.61 -10.12 -12.85
C HIS A 266 -6.83 -11.31 -13.39
N LYS A 267 -5.50 -11.27 -13.34
CA LYS A 267 -4.66 -12.39 -13.81
C LYS A 267 -4.89 -13.66 -13.00
N LEU A 268 -4.99 -13.51 -11.67
CA LEU A 268 -5.26 -14.64 -10.77
C LEU A 268 -6.60 -15.28 -11.07
N SER A 269 -7.64 -14.48 -11.32
CA SER A 269 -8.99 -14.97 -11.65
C SER A 269 -9.04 -15.68 -13.00
N MET A 270 -8.28 -15.19 -13.99
CA MET A 270 -8.16 -15.91 -15.27
C MET A 270 -7.43 -17.26 -15.13
N ILE A 271 -6.43 -17.34 -14.25
CA ILE A 271 -5.74 -18.60 -13.93
C ILE A 271 -6.72 -19.57 -13.24
N ILE A 272 -7.47 -19.09 -12.24
CA ILE A 272 -8.47 -19.93 -11.55
C ILE A 272 -9.55 -20.41 -12.49
N LEU A 273 -10.09 -19.55 -13.34
CA LEU A 273 -11.07 -19.93 -14.36
C LEU A 273 -10.52 -21.04 -15.25
N ASN A 274 -9.30 -20.87 -15.77
CA ASN A 274 -8.66 -21.89 -16.61
C ASN A 274 -8.51 -23.24 -15.89
N LYS A 275 -8.02 -23.23 -14.65
CA LYS A 275 -7.84 -24.45 -13.85
C LYS A 275 -9.18 -25.08 -13.46
N THR A 276 -10.20 -24.28 -13.17
CA THR A 276 -11.56 -24.76 -12.91
C THR A 276 -12.14 -25.44 -14.15
N CYS A 277 -12.01 -24.86 -15.33
CA CYS A 277 -12.45 -25.49 -16.57
C CYS A 277 -11.75 -26.84 -16.82
N ARG A 278 -10.44 -26.92 -16.57
CA ARG A 278 -9.71 -28.18 -16.66
C ARG A 278 -10.22 -29.22 -15.66
N ALA A 279 -10.41 -28.84 -14.41
CA ALA A 279 -10.95 -29.73 -13.39
C ALA A 279 -12.36 -30.23 -13.76
N ILE A 280 -13.23 -29.38 -14.30
CA ILE A 280 -14.55 -29.79 -14.82
C ILE A 280 -14.39 -30.87 -15.88
N ARG A 281 -13.49 -30.69 -16.85
CA ARG A 281 -13.23 -31.70 -17.90
C ARG A 281 -12.72 -33.01 -17.33
N GLU A 282 -11.77 -32.98 -16.40
CA GLU A 282 -11.23 -34.15 -15.73
C GLU A 282 -12.34 -34.94 -15.01
N PHE A 283 -13.22 -34.26 -14.24
CA PHE A 283 -14.37 -34.91 -13.59
C PHE A 283 -15.36 -35.49 -14.61
N GLN A 284 -15.64 -34.78 -15.71
CA GLN A 284 -16.53 -35.30 -16.77
C GLN A 284 -15.95 -36.54 -17.47
N ASP A 285 -14.64 -36.54 -17.74
CA ASP A 285 -13.95 -37.67 -18.37
C ASP A 285 -13.90 -38.89 -17.43
N GLU A 286 -13.91 -38.68 -16.10
CA GLU A 286 -14.06 -39.72 -15.08
C GLU A 286 -15.52 -40.18 -14.88
N GLY A 287 -16.48 -39.57 -15.58
CA GLY A 287 -17.90 -39.94 -15.56
C GLY A 287 -18.75 -39.24 -14.51
N TYR A 288 -18.20 -38.25 -13.81
CA TYR A 288 -18.99 -37.43 -12.88
C TYR A 288 -19.87 -36.44 -13.63
N GLN A 289 -21.11 -36.30 -13.17
CA GLN A 289 -22.05 -35.30 -13.69
C GLN A 289 -22.05 -34.07 -12.82
N LEU A 290 -21.39 -33.02 -13.28
CA LEU A 290 -21.42 -31.71 -12.65
C LEU A 290 -22.48 -30.84 -13.32
N SER A 291 -23.41 -30.32 -12.52
CA SER A 291 -24.40 -29.35 -12.98
C SER A 291 -23.74 -27.96 -13.12
N ARG A 292 -22.98 -27.52 -12.10
CA ARG A 292 -22.33 -26.23 -12.11
C ARG A 292 -21.12 -26.17 -11.19
N VAL A 293 -20.11 -25.36 -11.59
CA VAL A 293 -19.01 -24.97 -10.73
C VAL A 293 -18.91 -23.45 -10.76
N SER A 294 -19.03 -22.82 -9.59
CA SER A 294 -18.95 -21.36 -9.49
C SER A 294 -17.50 -20.88 -9.30
N VAL A 295 -17.22 -19.71 -9.86
CA VAL A 295 -15.94 -19.00 -9.75
C VAL A 295 -16.21 -17.57 -9.28
N ASN A 296 -15.47 -17.12 -8.28
CA ASN A 296 -15.57 -15.78 -7.73
C ASN A 296 -14.83 -14.76 -8.59
N PHE A 297 -15.49 -13.61 -8.86
CA PHE A 297 -14.89 -12.45 -9.51
C PHE A 297 -15.21 -11.18 -8.76
N SER A 298 -14.23 -10.28 -8.66
CA SER A 298 -14.47 -8.96 -8.06
C SER A 298 -15.09 -8.00 -9.08
N ILE A 299 -15.86 -7.03 -8.59
CA ILE A 299 -16.49 -6.01 -9.46
C ILE A 299 -15.43 -5.19 -10.19
N SER A 300 -14.28 -4.94 -9.57
CA SER A 300 -13.18 -4.21 -10.20
C SER A 300 -12.67 -4.89 -11.48
N GLU A 301 -12.69 -6.22 -11.53
CA GLU A 301 -12.27 -7.00 -12.69
C GLU A 301 -13.26 -6.87 -13.86
N LEU A 302 -14.55 -6.81 -13.54
CA LEU A 302 -15.61 -6.67 -14.54
C LEU A 302 -15.50 -5.36 -15.33
N SER A 303 -14.80 -4.36 -14.79
CA SER A 303 -14.55 -3.06 -15.45
C SER A 303 -13.59 -3.17 -16.63
N SER A 304 -12.79 -4.24 -16.72
CA SER A 304 -11.88 -4.46 -17.85
C SER A 304 -12.66 -4.64 -19.13
N LYS A 305 -12.26 -3.92 -20.19
CA LYS A 305 -12.89 -4.00 -21.52
C LYS A 305 -12.77 -5.40 -22.14
N ASN A 306 -11.68 -6.08 -21.84
CA ASN A 306 -11.36 -7.38 -22.43
C ASN A 306 -11.88 -8.56 -21.58
N PHE A 307 -12.44 -8.30 -20.40
CA PHE A 307 -12.83 -9.34 -19.45
C PHE A 307 -13.71 -10.45 -20.09
N MET A 308 -14.79 -10.07 -20.74
CA MET A 308 -15.72 -11.04 -21.34
C MET A 308 -15.09 -11.85 -22.48
N GLU A 309 -14.23 -11.23 -23.27
CA GLU A 309 -13.53 -11.92 -24.35
C GLU A 309 -12.51 -12.93 -23.78
N GLU A 310 -11.73 -12.55 -22.79
CA GLU A 310 -10.78 -13.45 -22.12
C GLU A 310 -11.50 -14.61 -21.41
N PHE A 311 -12.60 -14.32 -20.71
CA PHE A 311 -13.46 -15.31 -20.08
C PHE A 311 -13.95 -16.33 -21.10
N ARG A 312 -14.56 -15.87 -22.21
CA ARG A 312 -15.08 -16.70 -23.29
C ARG A 312 -13.99 -17.59 -23.90
N GLN A 313 -12.85 -17.00 -24.24
CA GLN A 313 -11.72 -17.73 -24.83
C GLN A 313 -11.19 -18.85 -23.93
N ILE A 314 -11.13 -18.61 -22.61
CA ILE A 314 -10.67 -19.62 -21.64
C ILE A 314 -11.66 -20.79 -21.60
N VAL A 315 -12.98 -20.53 -21.51
CA VAL A 315 -13.99 -21.56 -21.42
C VAL A 315 -14.03 -22.39 -22.73
N GLU A 316 -14.06 -21.72 -23.89
CA GLU A 316 -14.05 -22.36 -25.21
C GLU A 316 -12.79 -23.20 -25.43
N ARG A 317 -11.62 -22.68 -25.10
CA ARG A 317 -10.33 -23.39 -25.23
C ARG A 317 -10.29 -24.70 -24.44
N ASN A 318 -10.94 -24.74 -23.28
CA ASN A 318 -11.01 -25.93 -22.45
C ASN A 318 -12.18 -26.86 -22.85
N GLY A 319 -13.02 -26.47 -23.79
CA GLY A 319 -14.14 -27.27 -24.28
C GLY A 319 -15.22 -27.54 -23.22
N VAL A 320 -15.39 -26.59 -22.27
CA VAL A 320 -16.42 -26.66 -21.23
C VAL A 320 -17.69 -25.97 -21.70
N ASP A 321 -18.84 -26.56 -21.39
CA ASP A 321 -20.13 -25.92 -21.63
C ASP A 321 -20.31 -24.74 -20.67
N PHE A 322 -20.70 -23.58 -21.21
CA PHE A 322 -20.96 -22.38 -20.41
C PHE A 322 -22.00 -22.58 -19.31
N HIS A 323 -22.99 -23.47 -19.55
CA HIS A 323 -23.99 -23.82 -18.54
C HIS A 323 -23.41 -24.52 -17.30
N THR A 324 -22.22 -25.11 -17.42
CA THR A 324 -21.53 -25.76 -16.30
C THR A 324 -20.74 -24.74 -15.46
N ILE A 325 -20.57 -23.52 -15.92
CA ILE A 325 -19.89 -22.44 -15.20
C ILE A 325 -20.94 -21.53 -14.56
N ALA A 326 -20.71 -21.17 -13.30
CA ALA A 326 -21.39 -20.06 -12.65
C ALA A 326 -20.37 -19.00 -12.21
N VAL A 327 -20.79 -17.75 -12.17
CA VAL A 327 -20.00 -16.63 -11.71
C VAL A 327 -20.59 -16.11 -10.40
N GLU A 328 -19.78 -16.00 -9.37
CA GLU A 328 -20.14 -15.38 -8.09
C GLU A 328 -19.60 -13.95 -8.04
N LEU A 329 -20.48 -13.01 -7.74
CA LEU A 329 -20.17 -11.58 -7.66
C LEU A 329 -20.47 -11.09 -6.23
N THR A 330 -19.54 -10.33 -5.65
CA THR A 330 -19.77 -9.65 -4.38
C THR A 330 -20.71 -8.47 -4.55
N GLU A 331 -21.36 -8.02 -3.47
CA GLU A 331 -22.30 -6.89 -3.51
C GLU A 331 -21.59 -5.59 -3.93
N SER A 332 -22.20 -4.83 -4.89
CA SER A 332 -21.66 -3.54 -5.34
C SER A 332 -21.94 -2.41 -4.34
N ARG A 333 -20.94 -1.55 -4.12
CA ARG A 333 -21.03 -0.44 -3.14
C ARG A 333 -21.58 0.87 -3.73
N ASN A 334 -21.49 1.06 -5.07
CA ASN A 334 -21.78 2.32 -5.75
C ASN A 334 -22.78 2.14 -6.91
N ASP A 335 -23.52 3.21 -7.26
CA ASP A 335 -24.49 3.19 -8.38
C ASP A 335 -23.83 2.97 -9.75
N THR A 336 -22.64 3.51 -9.96
CA THR A 336 -21.87 3.34 -11.21
C THR A 336 -21.41 1.89 -11.41
N GLU A 337 -21.03 1.22 -10.32
CA GLU A 337 -20.66 -0.20 -10.32
C GLU A 337 -21.87 -1.07 -10.63
N TYR A 338 -23.05 -0.67 -10.18
CA TYR A 338 -24.28 -1.43 -10.36
C TYR A 338 -24.68 -1.56 -11.85
N GLU A 339 -24.63 -0.49 -12.63
CA GLU A 339 -24.93 -0.53 -14.07
C GLU A 339 -23.94 -1.44 -14.82
N LEU A 340 -22.68 -1.38 -14.46
CA LEU A 340 -21.66 -2.27 -14.99
C LEU A 340 -21.95 -3.74 -14.67
N VAL A 341 -22.31 -4.04 -13.43
CA VAL A 341 -22.65 -5.40 -12.99
C VAL A 341 -23.86 -5.91 -13.76
N LEU A 342 -24.91 -5.11 -13.94
CA LEU A 342 -26.08 -5.47 -14.74
C LEU A 342 -25.71 -5.82 -16.18
N ASP A 343 -24.90 -4.99 -16.84
CA ASP A 343 -24.44 -5.24 -18.21
C ASP A 343 -23.66 -6.57 -18.29
N ARG A 344 -22.77 -6.82 -17.36
CA ARG A 344 -22.00 -8.08 -17.30
C ARG A 344 -22.89 -9.30 -17.02
N VAL A 345 -23.83 -9.19 -16.11
CA VAL A 345 -24.80 -10.26 -15.84
C VAL A 345 -25.60 -10.61 -17.11
N MET A 346 -26.04 -9.60 -17.88
CA MET A 346 -26.72 -9.83 -19.17
C MET A 346 -25.80 -10.50 -20.18
N GLN A 347 -24.53 -10.13 -20.25
CA GLN A 347 -23.53 -10.75 -21.11
C GLN A 347 -23.29 -12.22 -20.71
N PHE A 348 -23.12 -12.51 -19.40
CA PHE A 348 -23.00 -13.89 -18.92
C PHE A 348 -24.21 -14.73 -19.25
N LYS A 349 -25.42 -14.20 -19.05
CA LYS A 349 -26.66 -14.86 -19.40
C LYS A 349 -26.72 -15.19 -20.89
N SER A 350 -26.31 -14.26 -21.75
CA SER A 350 -26.29 -14.49 -23.22
C SER A 350 -25.36 -15.63 -23.62
N LEU A 351 -24.35 -15.94 -22.84
CA LEU A 351 -23.44 -17.06 -22.99
C LEU A 351 -24.00 -18.37 -22.36
N GLY A 352 -25.05 -18.28 -21.54
CA GLY A 352 -25.58 -19.42 -20.79
C GLY A 352 -24.92 -19.62 -19.41
N VAL A 353 -24.08 -18.68 -18.98
CA VAL A 353 -23.44 -18.69 -17.67
C VAL A 353 -24.41 -18.19 -16.60
N CYS A 354 -24.56 -18.94 -15.50
CA CYS A 354 -25.36 -18.53 -14.36
C CYS A 354 -24.58 -17.53 -13.48
N THR A 355 -25.29 -16.56 -12.91
CA THR A 355 -24.66 -15.58 -12.02
C THR A 355 -25.27 -15.68 -10.62
N TYR A 356 -24.44 -15.73 -9.59
CA TYR A 356 -24.82 -15.70 -8.19
C TYR A 356 -24.36 -14.39 -7.54
N LEU A 357 -25.12 -13.92 -6.56
CA LEU A 357 -24.72 -12.82 -5.72
C LEU A 357 -24.29 -13.38 -4.37
N ASP A 358 -23.02 -13.10 -4.02
CA ASP A 358 -22.43 -13.51 -2.74
C ASP A 358 -22.48 -12.41 -1.70
N ASP A 359 -22.33 -12.77 -0.42
CA ASP A 359 -22.32 -11.88 0.76
C ASP A 359 -23.58 -10.99 0.90
N PHE A 360 -24.70 -11.45 0.39
CA PHE A 360 -25.96 -10.72 0.42
C PHE A 360 -26.41 -10.38 1.86
N GLY A 361 -26.67 -9.05 2.10
CA GLY A 361 -27.18 -8.58 3.40
C GLY A 361 -26.12 -8.16 4.40
N THR A 362 -24.84 -8.23 4.06
CA THR A 362 -23.74 -7.82 4.96
C THR A 362 -23.39 -6.32 4.87
N GLY A 363 -23.95 -5.60 3.87
CA GLY A 363 -23.64 -4.18 3.63
C GLY A 363 -24.87 -3.32 3.34
N TYR A 364 -24.99 -2.81 2.15
CA TYR A 364 -26.01 -1.84 1.74
C TYR A 364 -27.09 -2.46 0.83
N SER A 365 -27.61 -3.63 1.18
CA SER A 365 -28.61 -4.35 0.39
C SER A 365 -29.83 -3.49 0.09
N ASN A 366 -29.88 -2.93 -1.10
CA ASN A 366 -31.07 -2.22 -1.59
C ASN A 366 -31.97 -3.23 -2.30
N PHE A 367 -33.09 -3.59 -1.66
CA PHE A 367 -34.01 -4.63 -2.15
C PHE A 367 -34.55 -4.33 -3.56
N ASP A 368 -34.70 -3.03 -3.91
CA ASP A 368 -35.13 -2.61 -5.25
C ASP A 368 -34.11 -2.94 -6.34
N ARG A 369 -32.82 -2.97 -6.01
CA ARG A 369 -31.75 -3.38 -6.92
C ARG A 369 -31.83 -4.87 -7.27
N ILE A 370 -32.16 -5.70 -6.29
CA ILE A 370 -32.31 -7.15 -6.48
C ILE A 370 -33.53 -7.47 -7.37
N LEU A 371 -34.65 -6.74 -7.16
CA LEU A 371 -35.81 -6.92 -8.01
C LEU A 371 -35.52 -6.59 -9.48
N SER A 372 -34.61 -5.68 -9.75
CA SER A 372 -34.17 -5.40 -11.12
C SER A 372 -33.20 -6.46 -11.67
N LEU A 373 -32.37 -7.08 -10.81
CA LEU A 373 -31.54 -8.26 -11.15
C LEU A 373 -32.40 -9.52 -11.32
N SER A 374 -33.46 -9.72 -10.53
CA SER A 374 -34.37 -10.87 -10.64
C SER A 374 -35.17 -10.93 -11.96
N ARG A 375 -35.19 -9.84 -12.74
CA ARG A 375 -35.66 -9.87 -14.14
C ARG A 375 -34.67 -10.53 -15.09
N VAL A 376 -33.52 -10.91 -14.61
CA VAL A 376 -32.46 -11.54 -15.39
C VAL A 376 -32.55 -13.07 -15.32
N ASP A 377 -33.13 -13.67 -14.25
CA ASP A 377 -33.66 -15.07 -14.20
C ASP A 377 -34.65 -15.25 -13.07
#